data_5faa8d573163f1fcc9cab86b9c26983a
#
_entry.id   5faa8d573163f1fcc9cab86b9c26983a
#
_cell.length_a   1.000
_cell.length_b   1.000
_cell.length_c   1.000
_cell.angle_alpha   90.00
_cell.angle_beta   90.00
_cell.angle_gamma   90.00
#
_symmetry.space_group_name_H-M   'P 1'
#
loop_
_entity.id
_entity.type
_entity.pdbx_description
1 polymer ?
#
loop_
_entity_poly.entity_id
_entity_poly.type
_entity_poly.pdbx_seq_one_letter_code
_entity_poly.pdbx_strand_id
1 'polypeptide(L)'
;PDGIWADPDGRLFIETDGGQKDGLNNQLLVADTETGKLSRLLTGVTGDEITGITVTPDRRTLFVNTQHPGNGDPTQSNFPAPYDGITIPRDCTIVITKKDGGIIGS
;
A
#
# COMPACT_ATOMS: atom_id res chain seq x y z
N PRO A 1 -9.63 3.09 -8.36
CA PRO A 1 -9.13 2.56 -7.08
C PRO A 1 -9.78 1.22 -6.75
N ASP A 2 -9.00 0.33 -6.19
CA ASP A 2 -9.50 -1.01 -5.83
C ASP A 2 -10.13 -1.03 -4.44
N GLY A 3 -9.65 -0.23 -3.53
CA GLY A 3 -10.20 -0.12 -2.18
C GLY A 3 -10.14 1.30 -1.67
N ILE A 4 -11.12 1.65 -0.84
CA ILE A 4 -11.20 2.95 -0.18
C ILE A 4 -11.65 2.73 1.27
N TRP A 5 -10.99 3.42 2.20
CA TRP A 5 -11.40 3.46 3.60
C TRP A 5 -11.40 4.90 4.10
N ALA A 6 -12.47 5.30 4.77
CA ALA A 6 -12.60 6.64 5.36
C ALA A 6 -12.39 6.56 6.87
N ASP A 7 -11.45 7.35 7.40
CA ASP A 7 -11.25 7.40 8.84
C ASP A 7 -12.19 8.42 9.51
N PRO A 8 -12.34 8.35 10.85
CA PRO A 8 -13.22 9.29 11.56
C PRO A 8 -12.77 10.75 11.50
N ASP A 9 -11.51 11.02 11.18
CA ASP A 9 -10.95 12.37 11.13
C ASP A 9 -11.03 13.01 9.74
N GLY A 10 -11.78 12.41 8.81
CA GLY A 10 -12.01 12.99 7.48
C GLY A 10 -10.91 12.70 6.48
N ARG A 11 -10.14 11.63 6.66
CA ARG A 11 -9.14 11.18 5.69
C ARG A 11 -9.67 10.02 4.88
N LEU A 12 -9.35 10.01 3.58
CA LEU A 12 -9.62 8.88 2.69
C LEU A 12 -8.32 8.16 2.41
N PHE A 13 -8.30 6.85 2.67
CA PHE A 13 -7.22 5.97 2.28
C PHE A 13 -7.62 5.27 0.99
N ILE A 14 -6.81 5.41 -0.04
CA ILE A 14 -7.13 4.98 -1.40
C ILE A 14 -6.07 3.99 -1.86
N GLU A 15 -6.51 2.77 -2.19
CA GLU A 15 -5.66 1.72 -2.74
C GLU A 15 -5.79 1.71 -4.25
N THR A 16 -4.68 1.90 -4.96
CA THR A 16 -4.72 1.90 -6.42
C THR A 16 -4.49 0.49 -6.97
N ASP A 17 -5.16 0.20 -8.08
CA ASP A 17 -5.03 -1.04 -8.82
C ASP A 17 -5.09 -0.70 -10.31
N GLY A 18 -4.12 0.07 -10.76
CA GLY A 18 -4.00 0.47 -12.15
C GLY A 18 -2.92 -0.31 -12.89
N GLY A 19 -2.96 -0.26 -14.19
CA GLY A 19 -1.83 -0.71 -14.99
C GLY A 19 -0.61 0.17 -14.70
N GLN A 20 0.57 -0.44 -14.64
CA GLN A 20 1.80 0.27 -14.32
C GLN A 20 2.47 0.83 -15.60
N LYS A 21 1.67 1.51 -16.43
CA LYS A 21 2.08 1.91 -17.78
C LYS A 21 3.21 2.93 -17.81
N ASP A 22 3.20 3.86 -16.88
CA ASP A 22 4.17 4.96 -16.88
C ASP A 22 5.33 4.73 -15.89
N GLY A 23 5.60 3.47 -15.56
CA GLY A 23 6.61 3.12 -14.59
C GLY A 23 6.21 3.40 -13.14
N LEU A 24 4.93 3.70 -12.90
CA LEU A 24 4.40 3.94 -11.56
C LEU A 24 3.83 2.65 -10.98
N ASN A 25 4.30 2.27 -9.80
CA ASN A 25 3.74 1.15 -9.07
C ASN A 25 2.44 1.56 -8.38
N ASN A 26 1.60 0.57 -8.05
CA ASN A 26 0.40 0.81 -7.29
C ASN A 26 0.73 1.37 -5.91
N GLN A 27 -0.18 2.16 -5.33
CA GLN A 27 0.09 2.97 -4.16
C GLN A 27 -1.05 2.91 -3.16
N LEU A 28 -0.71 3.18 -1.91
CA LEU A 28 -1.66 3.57 -0.88
C LEU A 28 -1.54 5.08 -0.70
N LEU A 29 -2.63 5.79 -0.96
CA LEU A 29 -2.71 7.24 -0.86
C LEU A 29 -3.58 7.66 0.31
N VAL A 30 -3.30 8.81 0.88
CA VAL A 30 -4.12 9.44 1.92
C VAL A 30 -4.54 10.82 1.44
N ALA A 31 -5.84 11.06 1.38
CA ALA A 31 -6.42 12.34 1.03
C ALA A 31 -7.09 12.98 2.26
N ASP A 32 -6.72 14.21 2.57
CA ASP A 32 -7.40 15.00 3.58
C ASP A 32 -8.58 15.71 2.92
N THR A 33 -9.80 15.33 3.30
CA THR A 33 -11.01 15.85 2.65
C THR A 33 -11.29 17.31 2.99
N GLU A 34 -10.74 17.84 4.08
CA GLU A 34 -10.91 19.24 4.46
C GLU A 34 -9.96 20.16 3.73
N THR A 35 -8.68 19.76 3.61
CA THR A 35 -7.66 20.59 2.98
C THR A 35 -7.45 20.26 1.51
N GLY A 36 -7.92 19.12 1.04
CA GLY A 36 -7.68 18.62 -0.31
C GLY A 36 -6.26 18.09 -0.52
N LYS A 37 -5.45 18.00 0.54
CA LYS A 37 -4.09 17.50 0.44
C LYS A 37 -4.08 16.01 0.18
N LEU A 38 -3.34 15.59 -0.85
CA LEU A 38 -3.11 14.19 -1.20
C LEU A 38 -1.66 13.81 -0.88
N SER A 39 -1.48 12.73 -0.15
CA SER A 39 -0.14 12.24 0.22
C SER A 39 -0.01 10.77 -0.14
N ARG A 40 1.21 10.36 -0.50
CA ARG A 40 1.54 8.96 -0.71
C ARG A 40 2.01 8.35 0.60
N LEU A 41 1.35 7.30 1.07
CA LEU A 41 1.71 6.61 2.30
C LEU A 41 2.60 5.40 2.02
N LEU A 42 2.32 4.69 0.95
CA LEU A 42 3.06 3.49 0.57
C LEU A 42 3.11 3.38 -0.95
N THR A 43 4.27 3.05 -1.49
CA THR A 43 4.42 2.63 -2.88
C THR A 43 4.67 1.12 -2.90
N GLY A 44 3.86 0.41 -3.67
CA GLY A 44 4.00 -1.03 -3.82
C GLY A 44 5.19 -1.42 -4.68
N VAL A 45 5.36 -2.71 -4.87
CA VAL A 45 6.42 -3.26 -5.72
C VAL A 45 5.89 -3.49 -7.15
N THR A 46 6.80 -3.70 -8.08
CA THR A 46 6.44 -3.98 -9.48
C THR A 46 5.42 -5.10 -9.58
N GLY A 47 4.36 -4.86 -10.34
CA GLY A 47 3.35 -5.86 -10.65
C GLY A 47 2.40 -6.21 -9.50
N ASP A 48 2.45 -5.49 -8.38
CA ASP A 48 1.58 -5.77 -7.25
C ASP A 48 0.23 -5.05 -7.34
N GLU A 49 -0.62 -5.37 -6.38
CA GLU A 49 -1.88 -4.72 -6.10
C GLU A 49 -1.95 -4.48 -4.60
N ILE A 50 -2.33 -3.28 -4.18
CA ILE A 50 -2.47 -2.94 -2.76
C ILE A 50 -3.93 -3.14 -2.36
N THR A 51 -4.17 -4.00 -1.37
CA THR A 51 -5.53 -4.38 -0.97
C THR A 51 -5.68 -4.48 0.54
N GLY A 52 -6.92 -4.57 0.99
CA GLY A 52 -7.24 -5.07 2.32
C GLY A 52 -6.82 -4.19 3.48
N ILE A 53 -7.26 -2.93 3.55
CA ILE A 53 -6.94 -2.06 4.67
C ILE A 53 -7.63 -2.55 5.95
N THR A 54 -6.85 -2.73 7.01
CA THR A 54 -7.34 -2.99 8.36
C THR A 54 -6.55 -2.11 9.33
N VAL A 55 -7.24 -1.49 10.28
CA VAL A 55 -6.64 -0.52 11.20
C VAL A 55 -7.00 -0.92 12.63
N THR A 56 -6.03 -0.78 13.54
CA THR A 56 -6.29 -1.03 14.97
C THR A 56 -7.29 -0.01 15.53
N PRO A 57 -8.00 -0.33 16.63
CA PRO A 57 -8.98 0.60 17.21
C PRO A 57 -8.41 1.97 17.56
N ASP A 58 -7.15 2.06 17.96
CA ASP A 58 -6.47 3.32 18.25
C ASP A 58 -5.94 4.01 16.97
N ARG A 59 -6.06 3.38 15.81
CA ARG A 59 -5.63 3.88 14.49
C ARG A 59 -4.13 4.17 14.39
N ARG A 60 -3.33 3.54 15.23
CA ARG A 60 -1.86 3.73 15.25
C ARG A 60 -1.12 2.68 14.44
N THR A 61 -1.80 1.61 14.06
CA THR A 61 -1.24 0.54 13.23
C THR A 61 -2.20 0.22 12.10
N LEU A 62 -1.68 0.16 10.89
CA LEU A 62 -2.45 -0.14 9.69
C LEU A 62 -1.84 -1.37 9.02
N PHE A 63 -2.70 -2.25 8.55
CA PHE A 63 -2.31 -3.45 7.80
C PHE A 63 -2.85 -3.36 6.39
N VAL A 64 -2.01 -3.61 5.40
CA VAL A 64 -2.42 -3.73 4.00
C VAL A 64 -1.76 -4.96 3.40
N ASN A 65 -2.31 -5.43 2.29
CA ASN A 65 -1.76 -6.59 1.59
C ASN A 65 -1.13 -6.14 0.28
N THR A 66 0.04 -6.73 -0.04
CA THR A 66 0.62 -6.70 -1.36
C THR A 66 0.24 -7.99 -2.05
N GLN A 67 -0.52 -7.91 -3.14
CA GLN A 67 -0.95 -9.07 -3.92
C GLN A 67 -0.14 -9.20 -5.20
N HIS A 68 0.09 -10.44 -5.61
CA HIS A 68 0.77 -10.86 -6.84
C HIS A 68 1.97 -9.98 -7.24
N PRO A 69 2.93 -9.70 -6.33
CA PRO A 69 4.11 -8.91 -6.72
C PRO A 69 4.80 -9.55 -7.93
N GLY A 70 5.21 -8.72 -8.89
CA GLY A 70 5.77 -9.19 -10.15
C GLY A 70 4.82 -9.99 -11.02
N ASN A 71 3.51 -9.97 -10.73
CA ASN A 71 2.51 -10.85 -11.37
C ASN A 71 2.89 -12.34 -11.28
N GLY A 72 3.58 -12.73 -10.21
CA GLY A 72 4.08 -14.08 -10.02
C GLY A 72 5.35 -14.41 -10.77
N ASP A 73 5.95 -13.46 -11.46
CA ASP A 73 7.15 -13.66 -12.27
C ASP A 73 8.41 -13.28 -11.48
N PRO A 74 9.31 -14.24 -11.17
CA PRO A 74 10.53 -13.95 -10.41
C PRO A 74 11.49 -13.00 -11.12
N THR A 75 11.38 -12.83 -12.44
CA THR A 75 12.21 -11.86 -13.16
C THR A 75 11.71 -10.42 -12.98
N GLN A 76 10.47 -10.23 -12.55
CA GLN A 76 9.88 -8.91 -12.30
C GLN A 76 10.03 -8.49 -10.84
N SER A 77 9.86 -9.40 -9.91
CA SER A 77 9.99 -9.14 -8.48
C SER A 77 10.26 -10.42 -7.72
N ASN A 78 11.00 -10.31 -6.63
CA ASN A 78 11.24 -11.41 -5.70
C ASN A 78 10.72 -11.09 -4.30
N PHE A 79 9.90 -10.04 -4.19
CA PHE A 79 9.33 -9.55 -2.92
C PHE A 79 8.68 -10.71 -2.12
N PRO A 80 8.89 -10.84 -0.80
CA PRO A 80 9.63 -9.90 0.06
C PRO A 80 11.14 -10.10 0.12
N ALA A 81 11.71 -11.02 -0.64
CA ALA A 81 13.14 -11.20 -0.70
C ALA A 81 13.79 -10.07 -1.52
N PRO A 82 15.06 -9.74 -1.29
CA PRO A 82 15.82 -8.87 -2.18
C PRO A 82 15.84 -9.43 -3.59
N TYR A 83 15.90 -8.55 -4.60
CA TYR A 83 15.86 -8.98 -5.99
C TYR A 83 17.04 -9.89 -6.34
N ASP A 84 16.74 -11.09 -6.83
CA ASP A 84 17.73 -12.07 -7.31
C ASP A 84 17.35 -12.68 -8.66
N GLY A 85 16.18 -12.35 -9.20
CA GLY A 85 15.69 -12.89 -10.48
C GLY A 85 15.23 -14.34 -10.43
N ILE A 86 15.23 -14.98 -9.26
CA ILE A 86 14.99 -16.42 -9.09
C ILE A 86 13.92 -16.71 -8.06
N THR A 87 13.94 -16.07 -6.91
CA THR A 87 12.98 -16.32 -5.81
C THR A 87 11.58 -15.98 -6.22
N ILE A 88 10.65 -16.92 -6.05
CA ILE A 88 9.23 -16.70 -6.38
C ILE A 88 8.67 -15.61 -5.48
N PRO A 89 8.06 -14.54 -6.06
CA PRO A 89 7.45 -13.49 -5.26
C PRO A 89 6.21 -14.02 -4.52
N ARG A 90 5.90 -13.39 -3.38
CA ARG A 90 4.81 -13.83 -2.50
C ARG A 90 3.94 -12.68 -2.10
N ASP A 91 2.64 -12.95 -1.94
CA ASP A 91 1.71 -12.04 -1.29
C ASP A 91 2.13 -11.85 0.16
N CYS A 92 2.02 -10.62 0.65
CA CYS A 92 2.42 -10.30 2.03
C CYS A 92 1.45 -9.32 2.65
N THR A 93 1.31 -9.40 3.98
CA THR A 93 0.68 -8.37 4.78
C THR A 93 1.75 -7.42 5.29
N ILE A 94 1.56 -6.13 5.02
CA ILE A 94 2.48 -5.09 5.43
C ILE A 94 1.89 -4.36 6.63
N VAL A 95 2.72 -4.13 7.65
CA VAL A 95 2.34 -3.41 8.86
C VAL A 95 2.93 -2.01 8.81
N ILE A 96 2.10 -1.00 8.96
CA ILE A 96 2.51 0.40 8.88
C ILE A 96 2.24 1.08 10.21
N THR A 97 3.28 1.73 10.76
CA THR A 97 3.18 2.58 11.95
C THR A 97 3.90 3.89 11.68
N LYS A 98 3.51 4.97 12.37
CA LYS A 98 4.27 6.21 12.34
C LYS A 98 5.49 6.12 13.25
N LYS A 99 6.57 6.80 12.88
CA LYS A 99 7.80 6.83 13.70
C LYS A 99 7.56 7.41 15.08
N ASP A 100 6.65 8.38 15.22
CA ASP A 100 6.31 9.02 16.49
C ASP A 100 5.22 8.29 17.26
N GLY A 101 4.72 7.16 16.76
CA GLY A 101 3.64 6.39 17.38
C GLY A 101 2.26 7.03 17.21
N GLY A 102 2.12 8.02 16.35
CA GLY A 102 0.85 8.72 16.14
C GLY A 102 -0.15 7.96 15.31
N ILE A 103 -1.31 8.58 15.10
CA ILE A 103 -2.38 8.04 14.26
C ILE A 103 -1.94 8.04 12.80
N ILE A 104 -2.16 6.92 12.11
CA ILE A 104 -1.76 6.79 10.71
C ILE A 104 -2.50 7.82 9.86
N GLY A 105 -1.76 8.51 9.01
CA GLY A 105 -2.30 9.56 8.13
C GLY A 105 -2.29 10.96 8.74
N SER A 106 -2.02 11.06 10.02
CA SER A 106 -1.97 12.37 10.69
C SER A 106 -0.71 13.17 10.35
#